data_72d4f080d5c977ed569e1a873afa0a6c
#
_entry.id   72d4f080d5c977ed569e1a873afa0a6c
#
_cell.length_a   1.000
_cell.length_b   1.000
_cell.length_c   1.000
_cell.angle_alpha   90.00
_cell.angle_beta   90.00
_cell.angle_gamma   90.00
#
_symmetry.space_group_name_H-M   'P 1'
#
loop_
_entity.id
_entity.type
_entity.pdbx_description
1 polymer ?
#
loop_
_entity_poly.entity_id
_entity_poly.type
_entity_poly.pdbx_seq_one_letter_code
_entity_poly.pdbx_strand_id
1 'polypeptide(L)'
;MEVPKFKEFITETDIGRKDKPMTIAMVTVADSKDPKENTTADLIKQACKKKGIKCIIVNTKSTIITQKDEDKNTLTVYNYDGKNGKHTFVGRDTVCIVRGGALEDEAGLSLISSFQNSQAFMINTRSSMLTCDNKLTSALLFEKYGLPTPRTAFVSNENNIKTALDKVGGKFPIILKTLTGTQGVGV
;
A
#
# COMPACT_ATOMS: atom_id res chain seq x y z
N MET A 1 6.42 0.33 -27.26
CA MET A 1 5.16 0.55 -26.53
C MET A 1 5.33 1.87 -25.82
N GLU A 2 4.68 2.93 -26.28
CA GLU A 2 4.75 4.24 -25.61
C GLU A 2 4.07 4.11 -24.24
N VAL A 3 4.75 4.58 -23.20
CA VAL A 3 4.14 4.72 -21.87
C VAL A 3 3.15 5.89 -21.97
N PRO A 4 1.86 5.67 -21.76
CA PRO A 4 0.87 6.75 -21.80
C PRO A 4 1.27 7.85 -20.83
N LYS A 5 1.15 9.11 -21.23
CA LYS A 5 1.48 10.24 -20.36
C LYS A 5 0.51 10.26 -19.18
N PHE A 6 1.01 10.46 -17.98
CA PHE A 6 0.24 10.45 -16.71
C PHE A 6 -1.06 11.28 -16.77
N LYS A 7 -1.09 12.36 -17.56
CA LYS A 7 -2.29 13.18 -17.81
C LYS A 7 -3.43 12.47 -18.55
N GLU A 8 -3.13 11.38 -19.27
CA GLU A 8 -4.14 10.62 -20.05
C GLU A 8 -4.88 9.60 -19.17
N PHE A 9 -4.35 9.29 -17.97
CA PHE A 9 -4.99 8.37 -17.01
C PHE A 9 -5.93 9.06 -16.03
N ILE A 10 -5.86 10.39 -15.92
CA ILE A 10 -6.64 11.15 -14.95
C ILE A 10 -7.44 12.18 -15.71
N THR A 11 -8.65 11.81 -16.13
CA THR A 11 -9.62 12.78 -16.59
C THR A 11 -10.22 13.50 -15.38
N GLU A 12 -10.56 14.78 -15.51
CA GLU A 12 -11.19 15.57 -14.42
C GLU A 12 -12.49 14.94 -13.89
N THR A 13 -13.07 13.99 -14.62
CA THR A 13 -14.24 13.19 -14.23
C THR A 13 -13.93 12.05 -13.29
N ASP A 14 -12.66 11.60 -13.22
CA ASP A 14 -12.22 10.46 -12.39
C ASP A 14 -11.79 10.88 -11.00
N ILE A 15 -11.44 12.15 -10.80
CA ILE A 15 -11.05 12.71 -9.50
C ILE A 15 -12.17 13.62 -9.01
N GLY A 16 -13.07 13.05 -8.20
CA GLY A 16 -14.07 13.78 -7.41
C GLY A 16 -14.87 14.84 -8.19
N ARG A 17 -16.17 14.90 -7.96
CA ARG A 17 -16.99 16.01 -8.46
C ARG A 17 -16.47 17.30 -7.82
N LYS A 18 -16.32 18.36 -8.62
CA LYS A 18 -15.83 19.70 -8.21
C LYS A 18 -16.53 20.27 -6.95
N ASP A 19 -17.66 19.71 -6.57
CA ASP A 19 -18.57 20.24 -5.54
C ASP A 19 -18.54 19.44 -4.22
N LYS A 20 -17.81 18.33 -4.11
CA LYS A 20 -17.71 17.56 -2.87
C LYS A 20 -16.28 17.48 -2.35
N PRO A 21 -16.07 17.82 -1.07
CA PRO A 21 -14.75 17.77 -0.48
C PRO A 21 -14.25 16.31 -0.43
N MET A 22 -13.12 16.06 -1.06
CA MET A 22 -12.44 14.76 -1.04
C MET A 22 -11.96 14.45 0.37
N THR A 23 -12.14 13.19 0.80
CA THR A 23 -11.59 12.68 2.06
C THR A 23 -10.40 11.78 1.79
N ILE A 24 -9.32 11.97 2.52
CA ILE A 24 -8.18 11.05 2.50
C ILE A 24 -8.32 10.04 3.62
N ALA A 25 -8.32 8.75 3.26
CA ALA A 25 -8.16 7.63 4.18
C ALA A 25 -6.68 7.22 4.19
N MET A 26 -5.98 7.42 5.30
CA MET A 26 -4.61 6.99 5.49
C MET A 26 -4.59 5.64 6.20
N VAL A 27 -4.41 4.56 5.44
CA VAL A 27 -4.31 3.20 5.98
C VAL A 27 -2.86 2.90 6.38
N THR A 28 -2.64 2.60 7.65
CA THR A 28 -1.30 2.36 8.23
C THR A 28 -1.39 1.46 9.46
N VAL A 29 -0.28 0.86 9.87
CA VAL A 29 -0.17 0.14 11.16
C VAL A 29 0.04 1.10 12.34
N ALA A 30 0.58 2.29 12.08
CA ALA A 30 1.00 3.20 13.13
C ALA A 30 -0.20 3.84 13.84
N ASP A 31 -0.19 3.85 15.17
CA ASP A 31 -1.20 4.51 15.99
C ASP A 31 -0.82 6.01 16.13
N SER A 32 -1.80 6.90 15.92
CA SER A 32 -1.64 8.34 16.11
C SER A 32 -1.22 8.74 17.54
N LYS A 33 -1.20 7.77 18.47
CA LYS A 33 -0.80 7.99 19.87
C LYS A 33 0.68 7.77 20.14
N ASP A 34 1.43 7.12 19.24
CA ASP A 34 2.88 6.97 19.40
C ASP A 34 3.63 7.96 18.50
N PRO A 35 4.24 9.03 19.09
CA PRO A 35 4.97 10.04 18.34
C PRO A 35 6.18 9.49 17.57
N LYS A 36 6.68 8.30 17.91
CA LYS A 36 7.85 7.71 17.27
C LYS A 36 7.48 6.88 16.03
N GLU A 37 6.26 6.36 15.95
CA GLU A 37 5.82 5.47 14.88
C GLU A 37 5.12 6.20 13.71
N ASN A 38 4.76 7.48 13.87
CA ASN A 38 3.77 8.14 13.00
C ASN A 38 4.25 9.29 12.13
N THR A 39 5.54 9.45 11.95
CA THR A 39 6.08 10.63 11.24
C THR A 39 5.48 10.86 9.85
N THR A 40 5.27 9.81 9.05
CA THR A 40 4.74 9.97 7.68
C THR A 40 3.24 10.25 7.68
N ALA A 41 2.46 9.53 8.48
CA ALA A 41 1.02 9.70 8.56
C ALA A 41 0.66 11.09 9.13
N ASP A 42 1.36 11.53 10.17
CA ASP A 42 1.16 12.85 10.77
C ASP A 42 1.55 13.99 9.82
N LEU A 43 2.66 13.85 9.09
CA LEU A 43 3.07 14.85 8.09
C LEU A 43 2.01 15.00 6.99
N ILE A 44 1.47 13.90 6.48
CA ILE A 44 0.41 13.92 5.49
C ILE A 44 -0.86 14.54 6.08
N LYS A 45 -1.25 14.16 7.29
CA LYS A 45 -2.41 14.73 7.98
C LYS A 45 -2.27 16.24 8.19
N GLN A 46 -1.09 16.70 8.61
CA GLN A 46 -0.80 18.14 8.74
C GLN A 46 -0.85 18.87 7.39
N ALA A 47 -0.30 18.28 6.33
CA ALA A 47 -0.36 18.84 4.98
C ALA A 47 -1.81 18.96 4.49
N CYS A 48 -2.63 17.94 4.73
CA CYS A 48 -4.05 17.95 4.43
C CYS A 48 -4.78 19.06 5.18
N LYS A 49 -4.52 19.20 6.49
CA LYS A 49 -5.09 20.26 7.33
C LYS A 49 -4.79 21.66 6.78
N LYS A 50 -3.54 21.90 6.36
CA LYS A 50 -3.14 23.20 5.75
C LYS A 50 -3.89 23.50 4.46
N LYS A 51 -4.37 22.48 3.74
CA LYS A 51 -5.12 22.60 2.49
C LYS A 51 -6.63 22.48 2.66
N GLY A 52 -7.15 22.39 3.89
CA GLY A 52 -8.56 22.20 4.18
C GLY A 52 -9.10 20.82 3.76
N ILE A 53 -8.23 19.83 3.53
CA ILE A 53 -8.61 18.49 3.13
C ILE A 53 -8.79 17.63 4.39
N LYS A 54 -9.92 16.90 4.46
CA LYS A 54 -10.16 15.94 5.54
C LYS A 54 -9.27 14.71 5.37
N CYS A 55 -8.42 14.42 6.36
CA CYS A 55 -7.58 13.22 6.40
C CYS A 55 -7.88 12.42 7.66
N ILE A 56 -8.16 11.13 7.50
CA ILE A 56 -8.51 10.21 8.58
C ILE A 56 -7.49 9.07 8.58
N ILE A 57 -6.86 8.85 9.73
CA ILE A 57 -5.95 7.71 9.93
C ILE A 57 -6.79 6.49 10.27
N VAL A 58 -6.55 5.41 9.52
CA VAL A 58 -7.20 4.10 9.68
C VAL A 58 -6.11 3.10 10.03
N ASN A 59 -6.01 2.77 11.31
CA ASN A 59 -5.00 1.84 11.81
C ASN A 59 -5.47 0.40 11.63
N THR A 60 -4.70 -0.42 10.90
CA THR A 60 -5.04 -1.81 10.60
C THR A 60 -5.19 -2.69 11.84
N LYS A 61 -4.53 -2.34 12.95
CA LYS A 61 -4.56 -3.12 14.20
C LYS A 61 -5.72 -2.78 15.13
N SER A 62 -6.40 -1.67 14.94
CA SER A 62 -7.46 -1.21 15.84
C SER A 62 -8.79 -0.92 15.14
N THR A 63 -8.78 -0.74 13.83
CA THR A 63 -9.99 -0.42 13.08
C THR A 63 -10.86 -1.66 12.89
N ILE A 64 -12.17 -1.46 13.06
CA ILE A 64 -13.21 -2.46 12.79
C ILE A 64 -13.95 -2.04 11.53
N ILE A 65 -14.18 -2.98 10.63
CA ILE A 65 -15.04 -2.80 9.45
C ILE A 65 -16.22 -3.79 9.54
N THR A 66 -17.35 -3.39 8.97
CA THR A 66 -18.53 -4.27 8.90
C THR A 66 -18.93 -4.54 7.46
N GLN A 67 -19.43 -5.74 7.18
CA GLN A 67 -19.82 -6.16 5.83
C GLN A 67 -21.13 -5.57 5.31
N LYS A 68 -21.92 -4.92 6.17
CA LYS A 68 -23.27 -4.48 5.85
C LYS A 68 -23.34 -2.97 5.74
N ASP A 69 -22.76 -2.40 4.72
CA ASP A 69 -23.20 -1.09 4.27
C ASP A 69 -24.29 -1.29 3.20
N GLU A 70 -25.42 -0.64 3.35
CA GLU A 70 -26.54 -0.70 2.40
C GLU A 70 -26.14 -0.20 1.00
N ASP A 71 -25.15 0.66 0.94
CA ASP A 71 -24.57 1.18 -0.30
C ASP A 71 -23.19 0.52 -0.56
N LYS A 72 -23.07 -0.22 -1.66
CA LYS A 72 -21.85 -0.89 -2.11
C LYS A 72 -20.67 0.06 -2.35
N ASN A 73 -20.92 1.35 -2.49
CA ASN A 73 -19.91 2.37 -2.73
C ASN A 73 -19.45 3.08 -1.44
N THR A 74 -19.84 2.58 -0.29
CA THR A 74 -19.42 3.12 0.99
C THR A 74 -18.65 2.08 1.81
N LEU A 75 -17.78 2.56 2.69
CA LEU A 75 -17.09 1.77 3.68
C LEU A 75 -17.20 2.44 5.04
N THR A 76 -17.81 1.75 5.97
CA THR A 76 -17.90 2.22 7.34
C THR A 76 -16.81 1.59 8.19
N VAL A 77 -16.04 2.44 8.85
CA VAL A 77 -14.99 2.06 9.80
C VAL A 77 -15.34 2.56 11.20
N TYR A 78 -14.95 1.76 12.19
CA TYR A 78 -15.03 2.10 13.60
C TYR A 78 -13.63 2.15 14.20
N ASN A 79 -13.46 2.89 15.28
CA ASN A 79 -12.17 3.06 15.97
C ASN A 79 -11.09 3.62 15.05
N TYR A 80 -11.39 4.70 14.36
CA TYR A 80 -10.45 5.38 13.48
C TYR A 80 -9.73 6.52 14.22
N ASP A 81 -8.56 6.87 13.73
CA ASP A 81 -7.78 8.03 14.20
C ASP A 81 -7.52 8.03 15.73
N GLY A 82 -7.42 6.84 16.34
CA GLY A 82 -7.26 6.67 17.78
C GLY A 82 -8.50 7.05 18.61
N LYS A 83 -9.67 7.21 17.98
CA LYS A 83 -10.93 7.59 18.61
C LYS A 83 -11.95 6.46 18.50
N ASN A 84 -12.69 6.22 19.59
CA ASN A 84 -13.89 5.39 19.53
C ASN A 84 -14.97 6.17 18.78
N GLY A 85 -15.21 5.81 17.53
CA GLY A 85 -16.16 6.50 16.68
C GLY A 85 -16.46 5.72 15.41
N LYS A 86 -17.47 6.20 14.69
CA LYS A 86 -17.88 5.69 13.38
C LYS A 86 -17.56 6.72 12.31
N HIS A 87 -16.98 6.29 11.18
CA HIS A 87 -16.86 7.12 9.98
C HIS A 87 -17.21 6.31 8.75
N THR A 88 -18.02 6.90 7.88
CA THR A 88 -18.37 6.31 6.59
C THR A 88 -17.63 7.05 5.47
N PHE A 89 -16.84 6.33 4.73
CA PHE A 89 -16.17 6.79 3.52
C PHE A 89 -17.09 6.53 2.32
N VAL A 90 -17.25 7.54 1.47
CA VAL A 90 -17.92 7.39 0.16
C VAL A 90 -16.82 7.12 -0.87
N GLY A 91 -16.86 5.98 -1.54
CA GLY A 91 -15.75 5.49 -2.33
C GLY A 91 -15.20 6.50 -3.34
N ARG A 92 -16.04 7.03 -4.22
CA ARG A 92 -15.62 7.99 -5.26
C ARG A 92 -15.15 9.36 -4.73
N ASP A 93 -15.49 9.68 -3.50
CA ASP A 93 -15.09 10.91 -2.83
C ASP A 93 -13.90 10.65 -1.88
N THR A 94 -13.31 9.45 -1.93
CA THR A 94 -12.24 8.99 -1.04
C THR A 94 -10.97 8.65 -1.82
N VAL A 95 -9.84 9.20 -1.37
CA VAL A 95 -8.50 8.74 -1.76
C VAL A 95 -7.93 7.91 -0.62
N CYS A 96 -7.64 6.65 -0.88
CA CYS A 96 -7.01 5.76 0.08
C CYS A 96 -5.50 5.73 -0.16
N ILE A 97 -4.73 6.20 0.80
CA ILE A 97 -3.27 6.15 0.80
C ILE A 97 -2.85 5.05 1.77
N VAL A 98 -2.11 4.07 1.28
CA VAL A 98 -1.62 2.94 2.10
C VAL A 98 -0.14 3.15 2.43
N ARG A 99 0.20 3.09 3.73
CA ARG A 99 1.56 3.35 4.22
C ARG A 99 1.91 2.44 5.40
N GLY A 100 3.23 2.28 5.60
CA GLY A 100 3.85 1.64 6.77
C GLY A 100 3.22 0.32 7.16
N GLY A 101 3.84 -0.79 6.96
CA GLY A 101 3.46 -2.11 7.49
C GLY A 101 2.02 -2.63 7.23
N ALA A 102 1.16 -1.84 6.57
CA ALA A 102 -0.25 -2.22 6.36
C ALA A 102 -0.44 -3.49 5.50
N LEU A 103 0.64 -4.00 4.90
CA LEU A 103 0.65 -5.26 4.14
C LEU A 103 1.14 -6.45 4.98
N GLU A 104 1.58 -6.24 6.21
CA GLU A 104 2.25 -7.26 7.01
C GLU A 104 1.31 -8.37 7.50
N ASP A 105 0.01 -8.08 7.53
CA ASP A 105 -0.99 -9.05 7.98
C ASP A 105 -2.27 -9.07 7.13
N GLU A 106 -3.05 -10.14 7.27
CA GLU A 106 -4.32 -10.34 6.56
C GLU A 106 -5.37 -9.27 6.92
N ALA A 107 -5.34 -8.70 8.11
CA ALA A 107 -6.27 -7.65 8.51
C ALA A 107 -6.02 -6.37 7.69
N GLY A 108 -4.76 -5.98 7.53
CA GLY A 108 -4.37 -4.85 6.69
C GLY A 108 -4.73 -5.07 5.22
N LEU A 109 -4.45 -6.26 4.68
CA LEU A 109 -4.81 -6.64 3.31
C LEU A 109 -6.33 -6.63 3.09
N SER A 110 -7.10 -7.08 4.06
CA SER A 110 -8.56 -7.08 4.00
C SER A 110 -9.12 -5.66 4.03
N LEU A 111 -8.56 -4.79 4.86
CA LEU A 111 -8.96 -3.39 4.95
C LEU A 111 -8.66 -2.65 3.64
N ILE A 112 -7.48 -2.85 3.04
CA ILE A 112 -7.12 -2.28 1.74
C ILE A 112 -8.09 -2.76 0.66
N SER A 113 -8.42 -4.06 0.64
CA SER A 113 -9.40 -4.63 -0.29
C SER A 113 -10.78 -4.01 -0.10
N SER A 114 -11.20 -3.73 1.13
CA SER A 114 -12.49 -3.10 1.43
C SER A 114 -12.58 -1.68 0.88
N PHE A 115 -11.51 -0.88 1.00
CA PHE A 115 -11.44 0.43 0.35
C PHE A 115 -11.50 0.32 -1.17
N GLN A 116 -10.77 -0.63 -1.75
CA GLN A 116 -10.77 -0.86 -3.20
C GLN A 116 -12.15 -1.28 -3.69
N ASN A 117 -12.84 -2.17 -2.98
CA ASN A 117 -14.18 -2.64 -3.31
C ASN A 117 -15.24 -1.52 -3.18
N SER A 118 -15.06 -0.57 -2.27
CA SER A 118 -15.92 0.62 -2.17
C SER A 118 -15.69 1.64 -3.27
N GLN A 119 -14.81 1.34 -4.25
CA GLN A 119 -14.42 2.23 -5.35
C GLN A 119 -13.65 3.49 -4.90
N ALA A 120 -12.96 3.43 -3.78
CA ALA A 120 -12.01 4.47 -3.40
C ALA A 120 -10.86 4.55 -4.41
N PHE A 121 -10.36 5.77 -4.66
CA PHE A 121 -9.16 5.95 -5.46
C PHE A 121 -7.93 5.51 -4.66
N MET A 122 -7.29 4.41 -5.11
CA MET A 122 -6.21 3.78 -4.37
C MET A 122 -4.83 4.32 -4.74
N ILE A 123 -4.03 4.69 -3.73
CA ILE A 123 -2.60 5.03 -3.85
C ILE A 123 -1.81 4.17 -2.84
N ASN A 124 -1.32 3.01 -3.21
CA ASN A 124 -1.44 2.25 -4.45
C ASN A 124 -2.47 1.13 -4.29
N THR A 125 -2.78 0.40 -5.39
CA THR A 125 -3.67 -0.77 -5.34
C THR A 125 -3.03 -1.91 -4.55
N ARG A 126 -3.87 -2.80 -3.98
CA ARG A 126 -3.39 -4.00 -3.27
C ARG A 126 -2.44 -4.85 -4.13
N SER A 127 -2.78 -5.07 -5.39
CA SER A 127 -1.95 -5.87 -6.31
C SER A 127 -0.58 -5.23 -6.57
N SER A 128 -0.53 -3.92 -6.82
CA SER A 128 0.73 -3.21 -7.02
C SER A 128 1.63 -3.28 -5.79
N MET A 129 1.05 -3.13 -4.61
CA MET A 129 1.80 -3.16 -3.36
C MET A 129 2.37 -4.55 -3.08
N LEU A 130 1.56 -5.63 -3.24
CA LEU A 130 2.04 -7.00 -3.08
C LEU A 130 3.13 -7.36 -4.09
N THR A 131 3.01 -6.88 -5.33
CA THR A 131 4.06 -7.07 -6.35
C THR A 131 5.36 -6.40 -5.95
N CYS A 132 5.31 -5.17 -5.45
CA CYS A 132 6.50 -4.42 -5.04
C CYS A 132 7.10 -4.92 -3.72
N ASP A 133 6.31 -5.47 -2.80
CA ASP A 133 6.78 -6.02 -1.54
C ASP A 133 7.60 -7.31 -1.76
N ASN A 134 7.23 -8.12 -2.73
CA ASN A 134 7.94 -9.37 -3.04
C ASN A 134 9.10 -9.11 -4.01
N LYS A 135 10.33 -9.27 -3.51
CA LYS A 135 11.57 -8.96 -4.26
C LYS A 135 11.78 -9.84 -5.49
N LEU A 136 11.35 -11.10 -5.44
CA LEU A 136 11.42 -11.99 -6.61
C LEU A 136 10.40 -11.57 -7.67
N THR A 137 9.16 -11.33 -7.27
CA THR A 137 8.10 -10.88 -8.18
C THR A 137 8.48 -9.59 -8.89
N SER A 138 9.07 -8.63 -8.16
CA SER A 138 9.58 -7.38 -8.73
C SER A 138 10.71 -7.63 -9.74
N ALA A 139 11.66 -8.52 -9.42
CA ALA A 139 12.77 -8.85 -10.33
C ALA A 139 12.26 -9.50 -11.62
N LEU A 140 11.33 -10.46 -11.52
CA LEU A 140 10.71 -11.10 -12.69
C LEU A 140 9.92 -10.11 -13.55
N LEU A 141 9.25 -9.15 -12.90
CA LEU A 141 8.52 -8.10 -13.62
C LEU A 141 9.48 -7.18 -14.39
N PHE A 142 10.60 -6.78 -13.77
CA PHE A 142 11.63 -5.99 -14.44
C PHE A 142 12.22 -6.72 -15.64
N GLU A 143 12.54 -8.01 -15.49
CA GLU A 143 13.01 -8.84 -16.58
C GLU A 143 11.99 -8.91 -17.72
N LYS A 144 10.70 -9.16 -17.40
CA LYS A 144 9.61 -9.19 -18.37
C LYS A 144 9.52 -7.92 -19.22
N TYR A 145 9.81 -6.77 -18.63
CA TYR A 145 9.77 -5.47 -19.31
C TYR A 145 11.14 -5.00 -19.85
N GLY A 146 12.14 -5.87 -19.83
CA GLY A 146 13.48 -5.59 -20.35
C GLY A 146 14.24 -4.53 -19.54
N LEU A 147 13.88 -4.31 -18.29
CA LEU A 147 14.59 -3.39 -17.41
C LEU A 147 15.86 -4.06 -16.86
N PRO A 148 17.00 -3.35 -16.80
CA PRO A 148 18.23 -3.88 -16.23
C PRO A 148 18.01 -4.28 -14.76
N THR A 149 18.32 -5.54 -14.46
CA THR A 149 18.21 -6.08 -13.10
C THR A 149 19.38 -7.02 -12.82
N PRO A 150 19.91 -7.07 -11.58
CA PRO A 150 20.90 -8.05 -11.19
C PRO A 150 20.37 -9.47 -11.39
N ARG A 151 21.26 -10.41 -11.75
CA ARG A 151 20.87 -11.83 -11.79
C ARG A 151 20.38 -12.25 -10.42
N THR A 152 19.19 -12.81 -10.39
CA THR A 152 18.49 -13.17 -9.15
C THR A 152 18.07 -14.63 -9.20
N ALA A 153 18.27 -15.36 -8.13
CA ALA A 153 17.77 -16.71 -7.95
C ALA A 153 16.98 -16.81 -6.64
N PHE A 154 15.87 -17.52 -6.66
CA PHE A 154 15.12 -17.87 -5.46
C PHE A 154 15.54 -19.24 -4.95
N VAL A 155 15.72 -19.36 -3.65
CA VAL A 155 16.09 -20.59 -2.97
C VAL A 155 15.08 -20.89 -1.88
N SER A 156 14.34 -21.99 -2.03
CA SER A 156 13.38 -22.47 -1.03
C SER A 156 13.97 -23.51 -0.07
N ASN A 157 15.15 -24.07 -0.41
CA ASN A 157 15.82 -25.11 0.37
C ASN A 157 17.33 -24.85 0.34
N GLU A 158 17.96 -24.95 1.50
CA GLU A 158 19.41 -24.73 1.67
C GLU A 158 20.28 -25.62 0.78
N ASN A 159 19.84 -26.84 0.48
CA ASN A 159 20.56 -27.76 -0.41
C ASN A 159 20.74 -27.23 -1.85
N ASN A 160 19.96 -26.23 -2.24
CA ASN A 160 20.00 -25.62 -3.56
C ASN A 160 20.85 -24.34 -3.63
N ILE A 161 21.46 -23.91 -2.51
CA ILE A 161 22.27 -22.68 -2.45
C ILE A 161 23.40 -22.69 -3.47
N LYS A 162 24.14 -23.82 -3.56
CA LYS A 162 25.25 -23.95 -4.51
C LYS A 162 24.79 -23.77 -5.95
N THR A 163 23.72 -24.45 -6.33
CA THR A 163 23.12 -24.33 -7.67
C THR A 163 22.66 -22.92 -7.96
N ALA A 164 22.00 -22.27 -6.99
CA ALA A 164 21.57 -20.91 -7.13
C ALA A 164 22.74 -19.93 -7.31
N LEU A 165 23.84 -20.14 -6.54
CA LEU A 165 25.05 -19.33 -6.67
C LEU A 165 25.60 -19.41 -8.09
N ASP A 166 25.70 -20.61 -8.65
CA ASP A 166 26.17 -20.81 -10.04
C ASP A 166 25.29 -20.08 -11.06
N LYS A 167 23.97 -20.09 -10.84
CA LYS A 167 23.01 -19.42 -11.74
C LYS A 167 23.11 -17.90 -11.70
N VAL A 168 23.50 -17.31 -10.58
CA VAL A 168 23.68 -15.85 -10.47
C VAL A 168 25.09 -15.38 -10.86
N GLY A 169 25.97 -16.29 -11.24
CA GLY A 169 27.31 -15.97 -11.79
C GLY A 169 28.47 -16.61 -11.04
N GLY A 170 28.23 -17.39 -10.00
CA GLY A 170 29.23 -18.23 -9.33
C GLY A 170 30.35 -17.49 -8.60
N LYS A 171 30.23 -16.18 -8.38
CA LYS A 171 31.30 -15.35 -7.79
C LYS A 171 30.74 -14.45 -6.68
N PHE A 172 31.55 -14.22 -5.66
CA PHE A 172 31.33 -13.24 -4.62
C PHE A 172 31.80 -11.82 -5.04
N PRO A 173 31.22 -10.73 -4.49
CA PRO A 173 30.16 -10.71 -3.48
C PRO A 173 28.76 -11.02 -4.05
N ILE A 174 27.89 -11.59 -3.22
CA ILE A 174 26.45 -11.77 -3.47
C ILE A 174 25.65 -11.10 -2.37
N ILE A 175 24.39 -10.78 -2.66
CA ILE A 175 23.45 -10.24 -1.67
C ILE A 175 22.35 -11.27 -1.44
N LEU A 176 22.18 -11.68 -0.18
CA LEU A 176 21.04 -12.50 0.25
C LEU A 176 19.93 -11.59 0.78
N LYS A 177 18.68 -11.93 0.46
CA LYS A 177 17.52 -11.15 0.92
C LYS A 177 16.37 -12.09 1.22
N THR A 178 15.56 -11.75 2.21
CA THR A 178 14.21 -12.33 2.36
C THR A 178 13.32 -11.88 1.20
N LEU A 179 12.31 -12.67 0.85
CA LEU A 179 11.36 -12.32 -0.23
C LEU A 179 10.62 -11.03 0.05
N THR A 180 10.14 -10.87 1.27
CA THR A 180 9.43 -9.70 1.77
C THR A 180 10.22 -9.01 2.87
N GLY A 181 9.76 -7.87 3.33
CA GLY A 181 10.42 -7.09 4.37
C GLY A 181 11.01 -5.78 3.88
N THR A 182 11.11 -4.82 4.79
CA THR A 182 11.50 -3.43 4.53
C THR A 182 12.66 -3.00 5.43
N GLN A 183 13.25 -1.83 5.14
CA GLN A 183 14.24 -1.16 5.99
C GLN A 183 15.51 -2.00 6.30
N GLY A 184 15.92 -2.87 5.38
CA GLY A 184 17.12 -3.70 5.57
C GLY A 184 16.93 -4.91 6.49
N VAL A 185 15.73 -5.16 6.98
CA VAL A 185 15.43 -6.38 7.73
C VAL A 185 15.51 -7.57 6.77
N GLY A 186 16.38 -8.55 7.08
CA GLY A 186 16.58 -9.74 6.25
C GLY A 186 17.42 -9.52 4.98
N VAL A 187 18.41 -8.63 5.05
CA VAL A 187 19.48 -8.44 4.05
C VAL A 187 20.82 -8.80 4.67
#